data_7de0247657bca6b2f13b62b3394e5738
#
_entry.id   7de0247657bca6b2f13b62b3394e5738
#
_cell.length_a   1.000
_cell.length_b   1.000
_cell.length_c   1.000
_cell.angle_alpha   90.00
_cell.angle_beta   90.00
_cell.angle_gamma   90.00
#
_symmetry.space_group_name_H-M   'P 1'
#
loop_
_entity.id
_entity.type
_entity.pdbx_description
1 polymer ?
#
loop_
_entity_poly.entity_id
_entity_poly.type
_entity_poly.pdbx_seq_one_letter_code
_entity_poly.pdbx_strand_id
1 'polypeptide(L)'
;DRSPSRGLGDVYKRQLLGRMADEGCKYVFMEVSSHSVAQKRIGGLKFAGGIFTNLTRDHLDYHKTVENYLKAKKAFFDGLSKSAFALTNLDDRNGLVMTQNTKAKVSTYSLRSLSDFKGKVLEDGFEGMLLDINNVEVNVQFIGRFNASNLLAVYGAGCLLGKKPEDVLLALSTLRPVAGRFDSLRSPKGYTAIVDYAHTPDALENVLNAIHEVLNGKGKVITVVACLLY
;
A
#
# COMPACT_ATOMS: atom_id res chain seq x y z
N ASP A 1 -32.70 3.22 -0.11
CA ASP A 1 -32.26 4.38 0.68
C ASP A 1 -31.02 5.01 0.03
N ARG A 2 -31.25 6.05 -0.78
CA ARG A 2 -30.16 6.81 -1.44
C ARG A 2 -29.77 7.95 -0.51
N SER A 3 -28.81 7.69 0.38
CA SER A 3 -28.19 8.77 1.15
C SER A 3 -27.65 9.84 0.18
N PRO A 4 -28.05 11.12 0.32
CA PRO A 4 -27.63 12.22 -0.56
C PRO A 4 -26.09 12.38 -0.67
N SER A 5 -25.36 11.97 0.35
CA SER A 5 -23.88 12.03 0.40
C SER A 5 -23.20 11.05 -0.56
N ARG A 6 -23.87 9.98 -1.02
CA ARG A 6 -23.25 8.98 -1.91
C ARG A 6 -23.11 9.47 -3.35
N GLY A 7 -24.05 10.28 -3.85
CA GLY A 7 -23.97 10.87 -5.20
C GLY A 7 -22.97 12.00 -5.31
N LEU A 8 -22.85 12.83 -4.28
CA LEU A 8 -21.92 13.96 -4.26
C LEU A 8 -20.45 13.49 -4.27
N GLY A 9 -20.09 12.43 -3.53
CA GLY A 9 -18.71 11.92 -3.51
C GLY A 9 -18.22 11.44 -4.88
N ASP A 10 -19.09 10.89 -5.72
CA ASP A 10 -18.73 10.44 -7.06
C ASP A 10 -18.60 11.61 -8.04
N VAL A 11 -19.43 12.63 -7.90
CA VAL A 11 -19.34 13.88 -8.69
C VAL A 11 -18.03 14.59 -8.37
N TYR A 12 -17.68 14.80 -7.10
CA TYR A 12 -16.42 15.43 -6.71
C TYR A 12 -15.20 14.66 -7.22
N LYS A 13 -15.22 13.33 -7.13
CA LYS A 13 -14.13 12.50 -7.63
C LYS A 13 -13.93 12.69 -9.14
N ARG A 14 -15.01 12.70 -9.92
CA ARG A 14 -14.94 12.90 -11.37
C ARG A 14 -14.47 14.31 -11.72
N GLN A 15 -14.96 15.32 -11.01
CA GLN A 15 -14.50 16.70 -11.16
C GLN A 15 -13.02 16.84 -10.85
N LEU A 16 -12.54 16.20 -9.74
CA LEU A 16 -11.13 16.22 -9.39
C LEU A 16 -10.26 15.55 -10.46
N LEU A 17 -10.68 14.38 -10.95
CA LEU A 17 -9.97 13.67 -12.03
C LEU A 17 -9.95 14.51 -13.34
N GLY A 18 -11.06 15.20 -13.66
CA GLY A 18 -11.11 16.14 -14.78
C GLY A 18 -10.10 17.27 -14.62
N ARG A 19 -10.10 17.95 -13.47
CA ARG A 19 -9.12 19.00 -13.16
C ARG A 19 -7.68 18.52 -13.23
N MET A 20 -7.36 17.34 -12.68
CA MET A 20 -6.03 16.73 -12.78
C MET A 20 -5.62 16.53 -14.24
N ALA A 21 -6.54 16.08 -15.09
CA ALA A 21 -6.29 15.91 -16.53
C ALA A 21 -6.06 17.26 -17.22
N ASP A 22 -6.87 18.26 -16.93
CA ASP A 22 -6.76 19.62 -17.49
C ASP A 22 -5.45 20.30 -17.06
N GLU A 23 -4.97 20.02 -15.84
CA GLU A 23 -3.68 20.47 -15.31
C GLU A 23 -2.48 19.63 -15.81
N GLY A 24 -2.69 18.65 -16.69
CA GLY A 24 -1.66 17.87 -17.34
C GLY A 24 -1.09 16.70 -16.51
N CYS A 25 -1.79 16.25 -15.46
CA CYS A 25 -1.40 15.06 -14.70
C CYS A 25 -1.43 13.82 -15.60
N LYS A 26 -0.27 13.18 -15.76
CA LYS A 26 -0.11 11.97 -16.58
C LYS A 26 -0.54 10.70 -15.84
N TYR A 27 -0.44 10.68 -14.52
CA TYR A 27 -0.76 9.54 -13.68
C TYR A 27 -1.59 9.99 -12.49
N VAL A 28 -2.55 9.17 -12.12
CA VAL A 28 -3.35 9.34 -10.90
C VAL A 28 -3.33 8.01 -10.14
N PHE A 29 -2.91 8.05 -8.89
CA PHE A 29 -2.98 6.91 -7.98
C PHE A 29 -4.11 7.16 -7.00
N MET A 30 -4.92 6.14 -6.77
CA MET A 30 -6.02 6.24 -5.84
C MET A 30 -6.19 4.96 -5.01
N GLU A 31 -6.60 5.13 -3.78
CA GLU A 31 -7.03 4.01 -2.95
C GLU A 31 -8.43 3.56 -3.38
N VAL A 32 -8.59 2.25 -3.58
CA VAL A 32 -9.87 1.62 -3.89
C VAL A 32 -10.29 0.75 -2.73
N SER A 33 -11.12 1.32 -1.84
CA SER A 33 -11.68 0.57 -0.71
C SER A 33 -12.73 -0.45 -1.17
N SER A 34 -12.91 -1.51 -0.38
CA SER A 34 -13.97 -2.51 -0.62
C SER A 34 -15.37 -1.89 -0.69
N HIS A 35 -15.63 -0.84 0.09
CA HIS A 35 -16.85 -0.05 0.03
C HIS A 35 -17.02 0.65 -1.33
N SER A 36 -15.93 1.21 -1.86
CA SER A 36 -15.97 1.90 -3.17
C SER A 36 -16.33 0.94 -4.29
N VAL A 37 -15.87 -0.31 -4.21
CA VAL A 37 -16.22 -1.37 -5.17
C VAL A 37 -17.68 -1.81 -4.99
N ALA A 38 -18.06 -2.21 -3.75
CA ALA A 38 -19.41 -2.67 -3.46
C ALA A 38 -20.50 -1.63 -3.78
N GLN A 39 -20.20 -0.36 -3.55
CA GLN A 39 -21.11 0.76 -3.83
C GLN A 39 -20.96 1.33 -5.24
N LYS A 40 -20.16 0.69 -6.11
CA LYS A 40 -19.93 1.09 -7.51
C LYS A 40 -19.39 2.53 -7.67
N ARG A 41 -18.71 3.07 -6.64
CA ARG A 41 -18.16 4.44 -6.66
C ARG A 41 -17.00 4.64 -7.66
N ILE A 42 -16.46 3.56 -8.20
CA ILE A 42 -15.44 3.55 -9.25
C ILE A 42 -16.03 3.24 -10.63
N GLY A 43 -17.37 3.16 -10.74
CA GLY A 43 -18.06 2.86 -11.99
C GLY A 43 -17.71 3.85 -13.10
N GLY A 44 -17.42 3.34 -14.29
CA GLY A 44 -17.06 4.15 -15.46
C GLY A 44 -15.60 4.63 -15.49
N LEU A 45 -14.78 4.36 -14.46
CA LEU A 45 -13.34 4.60 -14.53
C LEU A 45 -12.66 3.43 -15.25
N LYS A 46 -11.66 3.76 -16.08
CA LYS A 46 -10.77 2.79 -16.71
C LYS A 46 -9.41 2.87 -16.02
N PHE A 47 -9.00 1.75 -15.43
CA PHE A 47 -7.74 1.67 -14.71
C PHE A 47 -6.63 1.12 -15.61
N ALA A 48 -5.45 1.74 -15.59
CA ALA A 48 -4.25 1.23 -16.22
C ALA A 48 -3.72 0.00 -15.47
N GLY A 49 -3.98 -0.11 -14.17
CA GLY A 49 -3.63 -1.26 -13.36
C GLY A 49 -4.29 -1.25 -12.00
N GLY A 50 -4.16 -2.38 -11.31
CA GLY A 50 -4.54 -2.56 -9.92
C GLY A 50 -3.41 -3.18 -9.12
N ILE A 51 -3.25 -2.76 -7.87
CA ILE A 51 -2.22 -3.26 -6.97
C ILE A 51 -2.93 -3.82 -5.73
N PHE A 52 -2.66 -5.09 -5.43
CA PHE A 52 -3.08 -5.72 -4.18
C PHE A 52 -1.91 -5.78 -3.20
N THR A 53 -2.04 -5.12 -2.08
CA THR A 53 -1.00 -5.09 -1.04
C THR A 53 -1.23 -6.14 0.03
N ASN A 54 -2.39 -6.12 0.68
CA ASN A 54 -2.76 -7.08 1.73
C ASN A 54 -4.27 -7.08 1.99
N LEU A 55 -4.71 -8.07 2.77
CA LEU A 55 -6.05 -8.16 3.31
C LEU A 55 -5.98 -8.40 4.82
N THR A 56 -6.12 -7.34 5.60
CA THR A 56 -6.24 -7.39 7.07
C THR A 56 -7.70 -7.50 7.50
N ARG A 57 -7.93 -7.85 8.77
CA ARG A 57 -9.28 -7.91 9.35
C ARG A 57 -9.78 -6.50 9.61
N ASP A 58 -10.44 -5.93 8.61
CA ASP A 58 -11.05 -4.60 8.68
C ASP A 58 -12.42 -4.60 8.02
N HIS A 59 -13.25 -3.58 8.30
CA HIS A 59 -14.56 -3.39 7.67
C HIS A 59 -15.54 -4.56 7.80
N LEU A 60 -15.42 -5.42 8.84
CA LEU A 60 -16.31 -6.54 9.08
C LEU A 60 -17.70 -6.10 9.57
N ASP A 61 -17.81 -4.91 10.13
CA ASP A 61 -19.06 -4.24 10.45
C ASP A 61 -19.96 -4.09 9.21
N TYR A 62 -19.37 -3.76 8.06
CA TYR A 62 -20.07 -3.59 6.78
C TYR A 62 -20.23 -4.91 6.03
N HIS A 63 -19.15 -5.66 5.84
CA HIS A 63 -19.12 -6.86 4.98
C HIS A 63 -19.65 -8.11 5.69
N LYS A 64 -19.82 -8.08 7.03
CA LYS A 64 -20.29 -9.16 7.91
C LYS A 64 -19.35 -10.38 7.98
N THR A 65 -18.68 -10.74 6.89
CA THR A 65 -17.76 -11.88 6.82
C THR A 65 -16.50 -11.52 6.05
N VAL A 66 -15.38 -12.18 6.39
CA VAL A 66 -14.10 -12.06 5.66
C VAL A 66 -14.26 -12.45 4.19
N GLU A 67 -15.10 -13.45 3.91
CA GLU A 67 -15.36 -13.91 2.54
C GLU A 67 -16.03 -12.81 1.69
N ASN A 68 -17.05 -12.12 2.22
CA ASN A 68 -17.70 -11.01 1.53
C ASN A 68 -16.75 -9.83 1.32
N TYR A 69 -15.90 -9.55 2.30
CA TYR A 69 -14.87 -8.52 2.19
C TYR A 69 -13.86 -8.85 1.08
N LEU A 70 -13.38 -10.11 1.05
CA LEU A 70 -12.48 -10.62 -0.01
C LEU A 70 -13.16 -10.53 -1.39
N LYS A 71 -14.42 -11.00 -1.52
CA LYS A 71 -15.20 -10.91 -2.76
C LYS A 71 -15.34 -9.46 -3.25
N ALA A 72 -15.62 -8.53 -2.34
CA ALA A 72 -15.74 -7.11 -2.69
C ALA A 72 -14.42 -6.54 -3.24
N LYS A 73 -13.27 -6.80 -2.60
CA LYS A 73 -11.97 -6.38 -3.12
C LYS A 73 -11.62 -7.07 -4.44
N LYS A 74 -11.87 -8.39 -4.54
CA LYS A 74 -11.61 -9.20 -5.73
C LYS A 74 -12.36 -8.68 -6.95
N ALA A 75 -13.60 -8.22 -6.79
CA ALA A 75 -14.41 -7.68 -7.89
C ALA A 75 -13.75 -6.51 -8.62
N PHE A 76 -12.87 -5.74 -7.95
CA PHE A 76 -12.06 -4.71 -8.61
C PHE A 76 -11.09 -5.34 -9.63
N PHE A 77 -10.36 -6.38 -9.23
CA PHE A 77 -9.39 -7.07 -10.11
C PHE A 77 -10.09 -7.83 -11.24
N ASP A 78 -11.22 -8.46 -10.96
CA ASP A 78 -12.04 -9.17 -11.96
C ASP A 78 -12.59 -8.19 -13.03
N GLY A 79 -12.80 -6.93 -12.65
CA GLY A 79 -13.26 -5.84 -13.53
C GLY A 79 -12.17 -5.16 -14.36
N LEU A 80 -10.89 -5.48 -14.14
CA LEU A 80 -9.79 -4.89 -14.91
C LEU A 80 -9.82 -5.34 -16.37
N SER A 81 -9.46 -4.44 -17.28
CA SER A 81 -9.40 -4.73 -18.71
C SER A 81 -8.17 -5.59 -19.07
N LYS A 82 -8.19 -6.23 -20.26
CA LYS A 82 -7.05 -6.98 -20.77
C LYS A 82 -5.79 -6.12 -20.99
N SER A 83 -5.95 -4.81 -21.19
CA SER A 83 -4.85 -3.88 -21.36
C SER A 83 -4.27 -3.36 -20.03
N ALA A 84 -4.93 -3.65 -18.92
CA ALA A 84 -4.45 -3.29 -17.59
C ALA A 84 -3.46 -4.33 -17.05
N PHE A 85 -2.72 -3.94 -16.00
CA PHE A 85 -1.96 -4.90 -15.19
C PHE A 85 -2.67 -5.16 -13.85
N ALA A 86 -2.38 -6.30 -13.25
CA ALA A 86 -2.76 -6.64 -11.88
C ALA A 86 -1.50 -7.06 -11.14
N LEU A 87 -1.00 -6.21 -10.25
CA LEU A 87 0.16 -6.50 -9.42
C LEU A 87 -0.29 -7.02 -8.06
N THR A 88 0.16 -8.21 -7.67
CA THR A 88 -0.31 -8.87 -6.44
C THR A 88 0.82 -9.30 -5.52
N ASN A 89 0.59 -9.15 -4.22
CA ASN A 89 1.50 -9.57 -3.16
C ASN A 89 1.38 -11.07 -2.90
N LEU A 90 2.45 -11.83 -3.13
CA LEU A 90 2.48 -13.27 -2.81
C LEU A 90 2.71 -13.56 -1.33
N ASP A 91 3.17 -12.57 -0.56
CA ASP A 91 3.35 -12.74 0.88
C ASP A 91 2.01 -12.68 1.65
N ASP A 92 0.95 -12.16 1.02
CA ASP A 92 -0.42 -12.28 1.52
C ASP A 92 -1.08 -13.55 0.97
N ARG A 93 -1.67 -14.35 1.87
CA ARG A 93 -2.34 -15.61 1.53
C ARG A 93 -3.45 -15.48 0.50
N ASN A 94 -4.04 -14.28 0.36
CA ASN A 94 -5.11 -14.00 -0.59
C ASN A 94 -4.58 -13.43 -1.92
N GLY A 95 -3.27 -13.22 -2.06
CA GLY A 95 -2.67 -12.58 -3.23
C GLY A 95 -3.06 -13.25 -4.54
N LEU A 96 -2.89 -14.56 -4.64
CA LEU A 96 -3.26 -15.32 -5.84
C LEU A 96 -4.77 -15.37 -6.06
N VAL A 97 -5.55 -15.46 -4.98
CA VAL A 97 -7.01 -15.47 -5.06
C VAL A 97 -7.54 -14.15 -5.63
N MET A 98 -6.91 -13.03 -5.26
CA MET A 98 -7.30 -11.69 -5.73
C MET A 98 -7.28 -11.58 -7.25
N THR A 99 -6.31 -12.22 -7.90
CA THR A 99 -6.09 -12.11 -9.35
C THR A 99 -6.56 -13.31 -10.15
N GLN A 100 -7.18 -14.32 -9.52
CA GLN A 100 -7.53 -15.61 -10.12
C GLN A 100 -8.40 -15.49 -11.38
N ASN A 101 -9.35 -14.55 -11.42
CA ASN A 101 -10.31 -14.40 -12.51
C ASN A 101 -10.12 -13.10 -13.31
N THR A 102 -9.05 -12.36 -13.05
CA THR A 102 -8.79 -11.10 -13.78
C THR A 102 -8.47 -11.39 -15.25
N LYS A 103 -8.86 -10.45 -16.11
CA LYS A 103 -8.45 -10.44 -17.52
C LYS A 103 -7.15 -9.68 -17.76
N ALA A 104 -6.69 -8.94 -16.73
CA ALA A 104 -5.48 -8.15 -16.79
C ALA A 104 -4.23 -9.03 -16.80
N LYS A 105 -3.11 -8.48 -17.27
CA LYS A 105 -1.81 -9.15 -17.16
C LYS A 105 -1.39 -9.17 -15.68
N VAL A 106 -1.31 -10.38 -15.11
CA VAL A 106 -0.89 -10.57 -13.72
C VAL A 106 0.62 -10.48 -13.61
N SER A 107 1.08 -9.73 -12.61
CA SER A 107 2.46 -9.71 -12.13
C SER A 107 2.46 -9.81 -10.61
N THR A 108 3.53 -10.37 -10.07
CA THR A 108 3.65 -10.73 -8.66
C THR A 108 4.80 -9.99 -8.00
N TYR A 109 4.68 -9.72 -6.71
CA TYR A 109 5.81 -9.26 -5.90
C TYR A 109 5.86 -9.96 -4.56
N SER A 110 7.07 -10.08 -3.99
CA SER A 110 7.28 -10.76 -2.71
C SER A 110 8.63 -10.42 -2.10
N LEU A 111 8.66 -10.36 -0.77
CA LEU A 111 9.89 -10.31 0.03
C LEU A 111 10.40 -11.71 0.43
N ARG A 112 9.56 -12.77 0.25
CA ARG A 112 9.82 -14.12 0.76
C ARG A 112 9.93 -15.17 -0.34
N SER A 113 9.12 -15.01 -1.39
CA SER A 113 8.96 -16.02 -2.43
C SER A 113 9.53 -15.57 -3.77
N LEU A 114 9.74 -16.50 -4.68
CA LEU A 114 10.06 -16.18 -6.07
C LEU A 114 8.87 -15.48 -6.73
N SER A 115 9.14 -14.35 -7.37
CA SER A 115 8.13 -13.47 -7.96
C SER A 115 8.73 -12.64 -9.09
N ASP A 116 7.88 -11.96 -9.88
CA ASP A 116 8.36 -11.07 -10.96
C ASP A 116 9.15 -9.87 -10.41
N PHE A 117 8.70 -9.34 -9.27
CA PHE A 117 9.40 -8.31 -8.53
C PHE A 117 9.78 -8.87 -7.16
N LYS A 118 11.04 -9.23 -7.00
CA LYS A 118 11.55 -9.81 -5.77
C LYS A 118 12.28 -8.76 -4.97
N GLY A 119 12.01 -8.71 -3.66
CA GLY A 119 12.76 -7.89 -2.72
C GLY A 119 13.30 -8.70 -1.55
N LYS A 120 14.32 -8.17 -0.91
CA LYS A 120 14.87 -8.69 0.34
C LYS A 120 15.32 -7.52 1.19
N VAL A 121 15.00 -7.54 2.48
CA VAL A 121 15.56 -6.60 3.46
C VAL A 121 16.93 -7.14 3.87
N LEU A 122 17.99 -6.40 3.57
CA LEU A 122 19.36 -6.72 3.95
C LEU A 122 19.68 -6.12 5.32
N GLU A 123 19.30 -4.85 5.51
CA GLU A 123 19.48 -4.12 6.78
C GLU A 123 18.20 -3.32 7.07
N ASP A 124 17.83 -3.24 8.36
CA ASP A 124 16.70 -2.44 8.85
C ASP A 124 17.12 -1.70 10.11
N GLY A 125 16.95 -0.39 10.13
CA GLY A 125 17.35 0.47 11.22
C GLY A 125 16.57 1.79 11.26
N PHE A 126 16.75 2.57 12.32
CA PHE A 126 16.09 3.88 12.46
C PHE A 126 16.56 4.94 11.44
N GLU A 127 17.63 4.69 10.72
CA GLU A 127 18.12 5.56 9.63
C GLU A 127 17.53 5.16 8.26
N GLY A 128 16.81 4.04 8.18
CA GLY A 128 16.24 3.49 6.97
C GLY A 128 16.60 2.02 6.76
N MET A 129 16.38 1.53 5.56
CA MET A 129 16.65 0.14 5.17
C MET A 129 17.61 0.08 3.99
N LEU A 130 18.42 -0.98 3.95
CA LEU A 130 19.08 -1.47 2.75
C LEU A 130 18.24 -2.61 2.17
N LEU A 131 17.75 -2.43 0.97
CA LEU A 131 16.94 -3.42 0.25
C LEU A 131 17.71 -3.97 -0.94
N ASP A 132 17.61 -5.26 -1.19
CA ASP A 132 17.89 -5.85 -2.52
C ASP A 132 16.56 -5.89 -3.28
N ILE A 133 16.46 -5.23 -4.41
CA ILE A 133 15.30 -5.29 -5.30
C ILE A 133 15.76 -5.80 -6.67
N ASN A 134 15.35 -7.01 -7.03
CA ASN A 134 15.72 -7.68 -8.28
C ASN A 134 17.25 -7.71 -8.49
N ASN A 135 18.02 -8.03 -7.45
CA ASN A 135 19.49 -8.08 -7.40
C ASN A 135 20.17 -6.71 -7.52
N VAL A 136 19.49 -5.63 -7.20
CA VAL A 136 20.08 -4.29 -7.09
C VAL A 136 19.86 -3.78 -5.67
N GLU A 137 20.95 -3.41 -5.01
CA GLU A 137 20.91 -2.82 -3.67
C GLU A 137 20.47 -1.35 -3.73
N VAL A 138 19.56 -0.97 -2.87
CA VAL A 138 19.05 0.39 -2.74
C VAL A 138 18.85 0.77 -1.29
N ASN A 139 19.40 1.91 -0.89
CA ASN A 139 19.14 2.51 0.41
C ASN A 139 17.85 3.32 0.35
N VAL A 140 16.96 3.12 1.33
CA VAL A 140 15.69 3.83 1.43
C VAL A 140 15.50 4.41 2.82
N GLN A 141 14.82 5.56 2.91
CA GLN A 141 14.60 6.28 4.17
C GLN A 141 13.34 5.79 4.92
N PHE A 142 12.92 4.58 4.67
CA PHE A 142 11.75 3.95 5.29
C PHE A 142 12.21 2.88 6.29
N ILE A 143 11.39 2.63 7.29
CA ILE A 143 11.68 1.70 8.38
C ILE A 143 10.59 0.62 8.39
N GLY A 144 10.98 -0.62 8.69
CA GLY A 144 10.08 -1.75 8.88
C GLY A 144 9.72 -2.50 7.60
N ARG A 145 9.65 -3.83 7.73
CA ARG A 145 9.39 -4.77 6.62
C ARG A 145 8.10 -4.50 5.85
N PHE A 146 7.07 -3.99 6.50
CA PHE A 146 5.83 -3.64 5.82
C PHE A 146 6.04 -2.49 4.81
N ASN A 147 6.92 -1.53 5.11
CA ASN A 147 7.33 -0.49 4.18
C ASN A 147 8.20 -1.04 3.05
N ALA A 148 9.07 -2.02 3.31
CA ALA A 148 9.81 -2.70 2.25
C ALA A 148 8.85 -3.35 1.24
N SER A 149 7.78 -4.01 1.71
CA SER A 149 6.72 -4.56 0.85
C SER A 149 5.98 -3.48 0.06
N ASN A 150 5.66 -2.35 0.69
CA ASN A 150 5.02 -1.22 0.01
C ASN A 150 5.93 -0.62 -1.08
N LEU A 151 7.22 -0.42 -0.78
CA LEU A 151 8.20 0.09 -1.75
C LEU A 151 8.39 -0.85 -2.93
N LEU A 152 8.36 -2.17 -2.69
CA LEU A 152 8.44 -3.16 -3.74
C LEU A 152 7.20 -3.12 -4.64
N ALA A 153 6.01 -2.89 -4.08
CA ALA A 153 4.79 -2.65 -4.86
C ALA A 153 4.88 -1.38 -5.71
N VAL A 154 5.46 -0.30 -5.18
CA VAL A 154 5.70 0.96 -5.92
C VAL A 154 6.70 0.73 -7.05
N TYR A 155 7.79 -0.01 -6.80
CA TYR A 155 8.76 -0.40 -7.82
C TYR A 155 8.09 -1.18 -8.96
N GLY A 156 7.35 -2.24 -8.63
CA GLY A 156 6.63 -3.04 -9.62
C GLY A 156 5.64 -2.21 -10.42
N ALA A 157 4.88 -1.32 -9.78
CA ALA A 157 3.95 -0.43 -10.45
C ALA A 157 4.66 0.53 -11.43
N GLY A 158 5.78 1.12 -11.02
CA GLY A 158 6.59 1.99 -11.88
C GLY A 158 7.08 1.27 -13.14
N CYS A 159 7.62 0.05 -12.98
CA CYS A 159 8.07 -0.78 -14.10
C CYS A 159 6.91 -1.17 -15.03
N LEU A 160 5.74 -1.57 -14.47
CA LEU A 160 4.56 -1.93 -15.24
C LEU A 160 3.92 -0.73 -15.97
N LEU A 161 4.17 0.48 -15.50
CA LEU A 161 3.83 1.73 -16.19
C LEU A 161 4.88 2.18 -17.22
N GLY A 162 5.87 1.32 -17.50
CA GLY A 162 6.89 1.55 -18.54
C GLY A 162 8.05 2.45 -18.11
N LYS A 163 8.25 2.65 -16.82
CA LYS A 163 9.46 3.34 -16.32
C LYS A 163 10.64 2.39 -16.31
N LYS A 164 11.84 2.92 -16.52
CA LYS A 164 13.07 2.11 -16.43
C LYS A 164 13.29 1.71 -14.96
N PRO A 165 13.68 0.45 -14.70
CA PRO A 165 13.94 -0.01 -13.34
C PRO A 165 14.88 0.87 -12.54
N GLU A 166 15.96 1.33 -13.17
CA GLU A 166 16.99 2.18 -12.56
C GLU A 166 16.42 3.53 -12.11
N ASP A 167 15.57 4.15 -12.96
CA ASP A 167 14.92 5.42 -12.63
C ASP A 167 13.96 5.26 -11.45
N VAL A 168 13.26 4.11 -11.36
CA VAL A 168 12.36 3.83 -10.24
C VAL A 168 13.17 3.60 -8.96
N LEU A 169 14.26 2.83 -9.00
CA LEU A 169 15.13 2.61 -7.84
C LEU A 169 15.74 3.92 -7.34
N LEU A 170 16.22 4.77 -8.25
CA LEU A 170 16.73 6.09 -7.90
C LEU A 170 15.65 6.96 -7.23
N ALA A 171 14.42 6.93 -7.74
CA ALA A 171 13.31 7.63 -7.11
C ALA A 171 13.02 7.08 -5.70
N LEU A 172 13.01 5.75 -5.52
CA LEU A 172 12.78 5.13 -4.21
C LEU A 172 13.85 5.54 -3.17
N SER A 173 15.13 5.67 -3.58
CA SER A 173 16.20 6.07 -2.66
C SER A 173 16.05 7.50 -2.14
N THR A 174 15.32 8.34 -2.85
CA THR A 174 15.10 9.75 -2.48
C THR A 174 13.76 10.01 -1.80
N LEU A 175 12.85 9.03 -1.81
CA LEU A 175 11.55 9.15 -1.17
C LEU A 175 11.70 9.23 0.36
N ARG A 176 10.82 10.02 0.96
CA ARG A 176 10.66 10.13 2.41
C ARG A 176 9.30 9.60 2.84
N PRO A 177 9.19 9.08 4.08
CA PRO A 177 7.89 8.73 4.65
C PRO A 177 6.93 9.91 4.58
N VAL A 178 5.66 9.60 4.38
CA VAL A 178 4.59 10.58 4.47
C VAL A 178 4.38 10.92 5.94
N ALA A 179 4.17 12.19 6.26
CA ALA A 179 3.90 12.64 7.61
C ALA A 179 2.81 11.80 8.29
N GLY A 180 3.07 11.30 9.49
CA GLY A 180 2.15 10.42 10.22
C GLY A 180 2.06 8.98 9.69
N ARG A 181 2.99 8.53 8.86
CA ARG A 181 3.08 7.14 8.39
C ARG A 181 4.46 6.57 8.71
N PHE A 182 4.61 6.04 9.92
CA PHE A 182 5.89 5.62 10.50
C PHE A 182 6.95 6.73 10.38
N ASP A 183 6.53 7.96 10.61
CA ASP A 183 7.35 9.15 10.49
C ASP A 183 8.25 9.25 11.73
N SER A 184 9.56 9.14 11.53
CA SER A 184 10.54 9.06 12.61
C SER A 184 11.30 10.36 12.78
N LEU A 185 11.34 10.85 14.01
CA LEU A 185 12.06 12.04 14.42
C LEU A 185 13.11 11.66 15.46
N ARG A 186 14.38 11.83 15.14
CA ARG A 186 15.48 11.55 16.05
C ARG A 186 15.84 12.77 16.89
N SER A 187 15.83 12.58 18.19
CA SER A 187 16.24 13.62 19.12
C SER A 187 17.75 13.59 19.37
N PRO A 188 18.41 14.77 19.48
CA PRO A 188 19.80 14.84 19.94
C PRO A 188 20.02 14.23 21.34
N LYS A 189 18.95 14.08 22.12
CA LYS A 189 18.98 13.44 23.45
C LYS A 189 18.98 11.90 23.40
N GLY A 190 19.05 11.29 22.21
CA GLY A 190 19.21 9.84 22.04
C GLY A 190 17.91 9.04 22.01
N TYR A 191 16.73 9.67 21.95
CA TYR A 191 15.48 8.97 21.70
C TYR A 191 14.97 9.21 20.28
N THR A 192 14.17 8.29 19.77
CA THR A 192 13.45 8.43 18.49
C THR A 192 11.96 8.49 18.78
N ALA A 193 11.29 9.52 18.27
CA ALA A 193 9.83 9.61 18.26
C ALA A 193 9.32 9.09 16.92
N ILE A 194 8.30 8.23 16.95
CA ILE A 194 7.64 7.70 15.75
C ILE A 194 6.19 8.13 15.80
N VAL A 195 5.73 8.74 14.71
CA VAL A 195 4.34 9.15 14.54
C VAL A 195 3.70 8.27 13.46
N ASP A 196 2.62 7.57 13.83
CA ASP A 196 1.88 6.72 12.90
C ASP A 196 0.37 6.89 13.08
N TYR A 197 -0.38 6.71 12.02
CA TYR A 197 -1.83 6.79 12.00
C TYR A 197 -2.50 5.44 12.31
N ALA A 198 -1.77 4.46 12.80
CA ALA A 198 -2.29 3.15 13.16
C ALA A 198 -3.40 3.29 14.23
N HIS A 199 -4.62 2.89 13.87
CA HIS A 199 -5.81 2.98 14.72
C HIS A 199 -6.61 1.66 14.78
N THR A 200 -6.16 0.63 14.07
CA THR A 200 -6.70 -0.72 14.17
C THR A 200 -5.71 -1.62 14.93
N PRO A 201 -6.18 -2.68 15.62
CA PRO A 201 -5.30 -3.60 16.34
C PRO A 201 -4.16 -4.15 15.46
N ASP A 202 -4.48 -4.64 14.27
CA ASP A 202 -3.51 -5.21 13.33
C ASP A 202 -2.47 -4.15 12.88
N ALA A 203 -2.91 -2.90 12.64
CA ALA A 203 -2.01 -1.83 12.26
C ALA A 203 -1.06 -1.43 13.40
N LEU A 204 -1.59 -1.31 14.62
CA LEU A 204 -0.78 -1.00 15.80
C LEU A 204 0.23 -2.11 16.10
N GLU A 205 -0.18 -3.37 16.00
CA GLU A 205 0.70 -4.53 16.17
C GLU A 205 1.84 -4.51 15.15
N ASN A 206 1.56 -4.24 13.89
CA ASN A 206 2.58 -4.14 12.84
C ASN A 206 3.60 -3.02 13.12
N VAL A 207 3.13 -1.85 13.56
CA VAL A 207 4.01 -0.73 13.93
C VAL A 207 4.89 -1.08 15.12
N LEU A 208 4.32 -1.64 16.18
CA LEU A 208 5.06 -2.02 17.38
C LEU A 208 6.07 -3.13 17.09
N ASN A 209 5.69 -4.14 16.31
CA ASN A 209 6.59 -5.21 15.89
C ASN A 209 7.78 -4.67 15.09
N ALA A 210 7.55 -3.76 14.13
CA ALA A 210 8.63 -3.13 13.38
C ALA A 210 9.59 -2.35 14.29
N ILE A 211 9.07 -1.62 15.30
CA ILE A 211 9.91 -0.92 16.29
C ILE A 211 10.73 -1.92 17.09
N HIS A 212 10.14 -3.03 17.56
CA HIS A 212 10.84 -4.06 18.31
C HIS A 212 11.91 -4.77 17.48
N GLU A 213 11.64 -5.05 16.20
CA GLU A 213 12.63 -5.64 15.29
C GLU A 213 13.86 -4.73 15.15
N VAL A 214 13.65 -3.42 14.89
CA VAL A 214 14.74 -2.45 14.76
C VAL A 214 15.52 -2.26 16.07
N LEU A 215 14.82 -2.25 17.23
CA LEU A 215 15.47 -2.15 18.54
C LEU A 215 16.32 -3.38 18.87
N ASN A 216 15.98 -4.55 18.33
CA ASN A 216 16.69 -5.81 18.56
C ASN A 216 16.99 -6.06 20.06
N GLY A 217 16.01 -5.86 20.92
CA GLY A 217 16.11 -5.99 22.36
C GLY A 217 16.84 -4.86 23.10
N LYS A 218 17.24 -3.80 22.39
CA LYS A 218 17.94 -2.64 22.97
C LYS A 218 16.96 -1.49 23.16
N GLY A 219 16.88 -0.97 24.40
CA GLY A 219 16.06 0.22 24.69
C GLY A 219 14.67 -0.11 25.23
N LYS A 220 13.84 0.93 25.35
CA LYS A 220 12.47 0.87 25.87
C LYS A 220 11.53 1.54 24.88
N VAL A 221 10.35 0.96 24.70
CA VAL A 221 9.26 1.54 23.91
C VAL A 221 8.25 2.18 24.87
N ILE A 222 7.90 3.44 24.62
CA ILE A 222 6.81 4.12 25.28
C ILE A 222 5.76 4.40 24.22
N THR A 223 4.58 3.80 24.38
CA THR A 223 3.49 3.94 23.41
C THR A 223 2.45 4.91 23.94
N VAL A 224 2.11 5.92 23.14
CA VAL A 224 1.01 6.86 23.41
C VAL A 224 -0.04 6.62 22.32
N VAL A 225 -1.23 6.19 22.73
CA VAL A 225 -2.37 5.96 21.83
C VAL A 225 -3.45 6.96 22.13
N ALA A 226 -3.84 7.75 21.14
CA ALA A 226 -5.01 8.62 21.20
C ALA A 226 -6.09 8.02 20.29
N CYS A 227 -7.26 7.72 20.85
CA CYS A 227 -8.43 7.30 20.10
C CYS A 227 -9.50 8.37 20.23
N LEU A 228 -9.90 8.97 19.11
CA LEU A 228 -11.09 9.81 19.06
C LEU A 228 -12.30 8.86 18.95
N LEU A 229 -12.93 8.62 20.08
CA LEU A 229 -14.25 7.99 20.11
C LEU A 229 -15.27 9.05 19.65
N TYR A 230 -15.84 8.86 18.47
CA TYR A 230 -17.02 9.60 18.00
C TYR A 230 -18.28 8.85 18.33
#